data_da48ce2a0d6c1398580ffaf8e6f1e4b6
#
_entry.id   da48ce2a0d6c1398580ffaf8e6f1e4b6
#
_cell.length_a   1.000
_cell.length_b   1.000
_cell.length_c   1.000
_cell.angle_alpha   90.00
_cell.angle_beta   90.00
_cell.angle_gamma   90.00
#
_symmetry.space_group_name_H-M   'P 1'
#
loop_
_entity.id
_entity.type
_entity.pdbx_description
1 polymer ?
#
loop_
_entity_poly.entity_id
_entity_poly.type
_entity_poly.pdbx_seq_one_letter_code
_entity_poly.pdbx_strand_id
1 'polypeptide(L)'
;LNLETIAGKLTYFHEQLHLTHWQTKSYAEHQALGGLYDYVHDFKDGLVEKIMGYTGKRPSPYKIEALTNCTANQCVSDLLSFASQLKAYGEKNSFHDVCNLADALSGEAAKTKYLLTLS
;
A
#
# COMPACT_ATOMS: atom_id res chain seq x y z
N LEU A 1 -1.79 -12.21 -7.97
CA LEU A 1 -1.63 -10.79 -8.30
C LEU A 1 -1.13 -10.63 -9.74
N ASN A 2 -1.48 -9.52 -10.35
CA ASN A 2 -0.93 -9.07 -11.62
C ASN A 2 -0.77 -7.55 -11.57
N LEU A 3 -0.23 -6.95 -12.63
CA LEU A 3 0.06 -5.52 -12.66
C LEU A 3 -1.18 -4.67 -12.37
N GLU A 4 -2.31 -4.98 -13.02
CA GLU A 4 -3.56 -4.22 -12.84
C GLU A 4 -4.10 -4.34 -11.43
N THR A 5 -4.10 -5.54 -10.85
CA THR A 5 -4.55 -5.77 -9.48
C THR A 5 -3.65 -5.02 -8.49
N ILE A 6 -2.35 -5.03 -8.71
CA ILE A 6 -1.39 -4.32 -7.85
C ILE A 6 -1.64 -2.81 -7.92
N ALA A 7 -1.77 -2.25 -9.11
CA ALA A 7 -2.04 -0.82 -9.30
C ALA A 7 -3.37 -0.42 -8.65
N GLY A 8 -4.40 -1.23 -8.83
CA GLY A 8 -5.72 -1.00 -8.22
C GLY A 8 -5.68 -1.05 -6.71
N LYS A 9 -4.98 -2.03 -6.14
CA LYS A 9 -4.84 -2.17 -4.68
C LYS A 9 -4.09 -0.98 -4.08
N LEU A 10 -2.99 -0.56 -4.67
CA LEU A 10 -2.22 0.57 -4.15
C LEU A 10 -3.00 1.88 -4.26
N THR A 11 -3.75 2.07 -5.33
CA THR A 11 -4.64 3.22 -5.46
C THR A 11 -5.72 3.20 -4.37
N TYR A 12 -6.32 2.03 -4.13
CA TYR A 12 -7.29 1.84 -3.07
C TYR A 12 -6.69 2.18 -1.70
N PHE A 13 -5.52 1.64 -1.37
CA PHE A 13 -4.90 1.90 -0.06
C PHE A 13 -4.57 3.37 0.14
N HIS A 14 -4.06 4.06 -0.89
CA HIS A 14 -3.83 5.49 -0.81
C HIS A 14 -5.11 6.24 -0.46
N GLU A 15 -6.18 5.99 -1.20
CA GLU A 15 -7.45 6.69 -0.99
C GLU A 15 -8.12 6.29 0.33
N GLN A 16 -8.07 5.01 0.72
CA GLN A 16 -8.66 4.54 1.97
C GLN A 16 -7.93 5.13 3.19
N LEU A 17 -6.61 5.16 3.16
CA LEU A 17 -5.81 5.79 4.21
C LEU A 17 -6.12 7.29 4.29
N HIS A 18 -6.27 7.95 3.15
CA HIS A 18 -6.59 9.37 3.09
C HIS A 18 -7.97 9.65 3.69
N LEU A 19 -8.98 8.85 3.33
CA LEU A 19 -10.32 8.98 3.91
C LEU A 19 -10.29 8.79 5.42
N THR A 20 -9.63 7.74 5.91
CA THR A 20 -9.53 7.45 7.34
C THR A 20 -8.77 8.57 8.07
N HIS A 21 -7.75 9.13 7.44
CA HIS A 21 -7.00 10.30 7.93
C HIS A 21 -7.94 11.51 8.13
N TRP A 22 -8.90 11.72 7.25
CA TRP A 22 -9.89 12.80 7.39
C TRP A 22 -10.95 12.49 8.45
N GLN A 23 -11.29 11.22 8.65
CA GLN A 23 -12.38 10.80 9.55
C GLN A 23 -11.97 10.75 11.01
N THR A 24 -10.67 10.55 11.29
CA THR A 24 -10.20 10.41 12.67
C THR A 24 -10.36 11.72 13.44
N LYS A 25 -10.60 11.59 14.75
CA LYS A 25 -10.63 12.72 15.68
C LYS A 25 -9.35 12.79 16.50
N SER A 26 -8.39 11.90 16.27
CA SER A 26 -7.09 11.90 16.94
C SER A 26 -6.06 12.57 16.05
N TYR A 27 -5.43 13.61 16.55
CA TYR A 27 -4.38 14.30 15.79
C TYR A 27 -3.19 13.37 15.52
N ALA A 28 -2.84 12.52 16.47
CA ALA A 28 -1.75 11.55 16.30
C ALA A 28 -2.06 10.55 15.19
N GLU A 29 -3.29 10.02 15.13
CA GLU A 29 -3.72 9.15 14.01
C GLU A 29 -3.70 9.88 12.67
N HIS A 30 -4.21 11.11 12.66
CA HIS A 30 -4.22 11.96 11.46
C HIS A 30 -2.81 12.09 10.88
N GLN A 31 -1.83 12.40 11.73
CA GLN A 31 -0.44 12.54 11.32
C GLN A 31 0.17 11.21 10.85
N ALA A 32 -0.04 10.13 11.59
CA ALA A 32 0.50 8.82 11.26
C ALA A 32 -0.04 8.32 9.92
N LEU A 33 -1.36 8.44 9.71
CA LEU A 33 -1.99 8.03 8.45
C LEU A 33 -1.54 8.93 7.29
N GLY A 34 -1.33 10.23 7.54
CA GLY A 34 -0.84 11.16 6.55
C GLY A 34 0.51 10.77 5.99
N GLY A 35 1.44 10.42 6.87
CA GLY A 35 2.77 9.94 6.45
C GLY A 35 2.68 8.65 5.63
N LEU A 36 1.79 7.75 6.03
CA LEU A 36 1.66 6.46 5.34
C LEU A 36 1.03 6.61 3.95
N TYR A 37 -0.05 7.40 3.79
CA TYR A 37 -0.64 7.52 2.46
C TYR A 37 0.27 8.24 1.48
N ASP A 38 1.08 9.19 1.94
CA ASP A 38 2.10 9.82 1.11
C ASP A 38 3.14 8.80 0.64
N TYR A 39 3.59 7.94 1.55
CA TYR A 39 4.50 6.86 1.20
C TYR A 39 3.91 5.93 0.14
N VAL A 40 2.66 5.51 0.32
CA VAL A 40 1.97 4.61 -0.62
C VAL A 40 1.81 5.26 -1.99
N HIS A 41 1.53 6.56 -2.03
CA HIS A 41 1.40 7.30 -3.28
C HIS A 41 2.70 7.25 -4.09
N ASP A 42 3.82 7.58 -3.46
CA ASP A 42 5.13 7.58 -4.12
C ASP A 42 5.57 6.16 -4.49
N PHE A 43 5.31 5.21 -3.59
CA PHE A 43 5.63 3.81 -3.77
C PHE A 43 4.98 3.21 -5.02
N LYS A 44 3.72 3.56 -5.27
CA LYS A 44 2.93 2.99 -6.37
C LYS A 44 3.59 3.22 -7.73
N ASP A 45 3.99 4.45 -8.01
CA ASP A 45 4.54 4.81 -9.31
C ASP A 45 5.82 4.01 -9.60
N GLY A 46 6.75 4.01 -8.65
CA GLY A 46 8.01 3.30 -8.82
C GLY A 46 7.83 1.79 -8.94
N LEU A 47 6.94 1.20 -8.14
CA LEU A 47 6.68 -0.24 -8.19
C LEU A 47 6.07 -0.65 -9.54
N VAL A 48 5.05 0.07 -10.00
CA VAL A 48 4.38 -0.23 -11.27
C VAL A 48 5.37 -0.16 -12.42
N GLU A 49 6.21 0.88 -12.46
CA GLU A 49 7.21 1.03 -13.51
C GLU A 49 8.25 -0.10 -13.50
N LYS A 50 8.65 -0.57 -12.31
CA LYS A 50 9.58 -1.70 -12.20
C LYS A 50 8.94 -3.00 -12.70
N ILE A 51 7.69 -3.24 -12.35
CA ILE A 51 6.97 -4.42 -12.86
C ILE A 51 6.84 -4.34 -14.39
N MET A 52 6.55 -3.17 -14.94
CA MET A 52 6.54 -2.98 -16.39
C MET A 52 7.90 -3.31 -17.01
N GLY A 53 8.99 -2.91 -16.35
CA GLY A 53 10.34 -3.25 -16.79
C GLY A 53 10.61 -4.75 -16.77
N TYR A 54 10.19 -5.44 -15.71
CA TYR A 54 10.35 -6.90 -15.60
C TYR A 54 9.52 -7.66 -16.61
N THR A 55 8.27 -7.23 -16.85
CA THR A 55 7.32 -7.98 -17.67
C THR A 55 7.31 -7.56 -19.14
N GLY A 56 7.78 -6.36 -19.46
CA GLY A 56 7.67 -5.79 -20.80
C GLY A 56 6.24 -5.38 -21.16
N LYS A 57 5.31 -5.36 -20.21
CA LYS A 57 3.90 -5.07 -20.45
C LYS A 57 3.48 -3.76 -19.81
N ARG A 58 2.48 -3.11 -20.40
CA ARG A 58 1.84 -1.92 -19.85
C ARG A 58 0.51 -2.32 -19.21
N PRO A 59 0.07 -1.58 -18.16
CA PRO A 59 -1.21 -1.90 -17.55
C PRO A 59 -2.38 -1.53 -18.46
N SER A 60 -3.40 -2.38 -18.45
CA SER A 60 -4.72 -2.08 -19.01
C SER A 60 -5.54 -1.31 -17.97
N PRO A 61 -6.71 -0.76 -18.33
CA PRO A 61 -7.62 -0.18 -17.34
C PRO A 61 -7.92 -1.17 -16.22
N TYR A 62 -7.99 -0.70 -14.99
CA TYR A 62 -8.17 -1.56 -13.84
C TYR A 62 -9.23 -1.02 -12.89
N LYS A 63 -9.77 -1.93 -12.08
CA LYS A 63 -10.78 -1.61 -11.08
C LYS A 63 -10.13 -1.12 -9.79
N ILE A 64 -10.74 -0.11 -9.17
CA ILE A 64 -10.39 0.37 -7.83
C ILE A 64 -11.53 -0.01 -6.90
N GLU A 65 -11.20 -0.70 -5.81
CA GLU A 65 -12.18 -1.12 -4.81
C GLU A 65 -12.82 0.09 -4.13
N ALA A 66 -14.12 -0.03 -3.82
CA ALA A 66 -14.85 1.05 -3.14
C ALA A 66 -14.31 1.27 -1.72
N LEU A 67 -14.24 2.53 -1.32
CA LEU A 67 -13.82 2.89 0.03
C LEU A 67 -14.92 2.54 1.03
N THR A 68 -14.53 2.26 2.27
CA THR A 68 -15.45 1.91 3.35
C THR A 68 -15.09 2.67 4.61
N ASN A 69 -16.00 2.65 5.60
CA ASN A 69 -15.64 3.09 6.94
C ASN A 69 -14.78 2.02 7.59
N CYS A 70 -13.55 2.36 7.91
CA CYS A 70 -12.54 1.41 8.37
C CYS A 70 -11.73 2.07 9.48
N THR A 71 -11.38 1.31 10.53
CA THR A 71 -10.49 1.84 11.56
C THR A 71 -9.09 1.97 11.01
N ALA A 72 -8.30 2.87 11.57
CA ALA A 72 -6.90 3.05 11.20
C ALA A 72 -6.11 1.74 11.31
N ASN A 73 -6.28 1.02 12.43
CA ASN A 73 -5.60 -0.26 12.66
C ASN A 73 -5.97 -1.31 11.61
N GLN A 74 -7.24 -1.40 11.24
CA GLN A 74 -7.68 -2.37 10.23
C GLN A 74 -7.10 -2.03 8.86
N CYS A 75 -7.12 -0.77 8.48
CA CYS A 75 -6.58 -0.33 7.20
C CYS A 75 -5.08 -0.64 7.09
N VAL A 76 -4.32 -0.36 8.15
CA VAL A 76 -2.87 -0.63 8.18
C VAL A 76 -2.60 -2.13 8.20
N SER A 77 -3.42 -2.92 8.92
CA SER A 77 -3.30 -4.39 8.91
C SER A 77 -3.55 -4.97 7.52
N ASP A 78 -4.53 -4.44 6.81
CA ASP A 78 -4.82 -4.87 5.43
C ASP A 78 -3.64 -4.54 4.50
N LEU A 79 -3.01 -3.39 4.69
CA LEU A 79 -1.82 -3.03 3.93
C LEU A 79 -0.65 -3.96 4.21
N LEU A 80 -0.45 -4.37 5.48
CA LEU A 80 0.56 -5.37 5.84
C LEU A 80 0.30 -6.70 5.13
N SER A 81 -0.95 -7.15 5.09
CA SER A 81 -1.32 -8.38 4.38
C SER A 81 -1.04 -8.26 2.88
N PHE A 82 -1.34 -7.10 2.29
CA PHE A 82 -1.04 -6.85 0.89
C PHE A 82 0.47 -6.87 0.63
N ALA A 83 1.28 -6.31 1.51
CA ALA A 83 2.74 -6.33 1.38
C ALA A 83 3.27 -7.77 1.33
N SER A 84 2.69 -8.67 2.13
CA SER A 84 3.05 -10.10 2.10
C SER A 84 2.68 -10.74 0.77
N GLN A 85 1.51 -10.42 0.22
CA GLN A 85 1.08 -10.92 -1.09
C GLN A 85 1.99 -10.39 -2.20
N LEU A 86 2.38 -9.13 -2.11
CA LEU A 86 3.29 -8.50 -3.08
C LEU A 86 4.67 -9.18 -3.04
N LYS A 87 5.16 -9.50 -1.86
CA LYS A 87 6.43 -10.22 -1.71
C LYS A 87 6.35 -11.60 -2.36
N ALA A 88 5.28 -12.35 -2.11
CA ALA A 88 5.07 -13.66 -2.72
C ALA A 88 5.01 -13.56 -4.25
N TYR A 89 4.38 -12.53 -4.79
CA TYR A 89 4.35 -12.25 -6.22
C TYR A 89 5.78 -12.02 -6.77
N GLY A 90 6.56 -11.21 -6.09
CA GLY A 90 7.95 -10.95 -6.47
C GLY A 90 8.81 -12.21 -6.44
N GLU A 91 8.66 -13.03 -5.40
CA GLU A 91 9.41 -14.28 -5.26
C GLU A 91 9.03 -15.29 -6.36
N LYS A 92 7.73 -15.45 -6.61
CA LYS A 92 7.23 -16.37 -7.63
C LYS A 92 7.77 -16.04 -9.03
N ASN A 93 7.92 -14.76 -9.33
CA ASN A 93 8.36 -14.30 -10.65
C ASN A 93 9.85 -13.96 -10.71
N SER A 94 10.58 -14.10 -9.61
CA SER A 94 11.99 -13.72 -9.47
C SER A 94 12.22 -12.24 -9.77
N PHE A 95 11.28 -11.39 -9.38
CA PHE A 95 11.40 -9.95 -9.46
C PHE A 95 12.03 -9.43 -8.17
N HIS A 96 13.35 -9.45 -8.11
CA HIS A 96 14.10 -9.21 -6.87
C HIS A 96 13.80 -7.87 -6.21
N ASP A 97 13.71 -6.79 -6.99
CA ASP A 97 13.46 -5.48 -6.42
C ASP A 97 12.01 -5.30 -5.96
N VAL A 98 11.07 -6.06 -6.54
CA VAL A 98 9.69 -6.11 -6.04
C VAL A 98 9.67 -6.70 -4.63
N CYS A 99 10.47 -7.74 -4.37
CA CYS A 99 10.60 -8.31 -3.03
C CYS A 99 11.16 -7.28 -2.04
N ASN A 100 12.19 -6.53 -2.43
CA ASN A 100 12.78 -5.49 -1.60
C ASN A 100 11.77 -4.37 -1.28
N LEU A 101 11.01 -3.95 -2.28
CA LEU A 101 9.99 -2.92 -2.10
C LEU A 101 8.84 -3.41 -1.22
N ALA A 102 8.44 -4.67 -1.35
CA ALA A 102 7.42 -5.26 -0.50
C ALA A 102 7.87 -5.29 0.96
N ASP A 103 9.15 -5.62 1.23
CA ASP A 103 9.72 -5.57 2.56
C ASP A 103 9.71 -4.15 3.12
N ALA A 104 10.06 -3.16 2.31
CA ALA A 104 10.04 -1.75 2.72
C ALA A 104 8.61 -1.27 3.03
N LEU A 105 7.63 -1.67 2.22
CA LEU A 105 6.23 -1.34 2.46
C LEU A 105 5.73 -1.94 3.77
N SER A 106 6.08 -3.21 4.02
CA SER A 106 5.77 -3.89 5.28
C SER A 106 6.35 -3.13 6.47
N GLY A 107 7.60 -2.68 6.37
CA GLY A 107 8.25 -1.90 7.42
C GLY A 107 7.56 -0.57 7.70
N GLU A 108 7.15 0.15 6.66
CA GLU A 108 6.43 1.42 6.83
C GLU A 108 5.05 1.21 7.47
N ALA A 109 4.33 0.18 7.06
CA ALA A 109 3.04 -0.17 7.66
C ALA A 109 3.21 -0.58 9.13
N ALA A 110 4.22 -1.38 9.43
CA ALA A 110 4.52 -1.80 10.81
C ALA A 110 4.88 -0.60 11.69
N LYS A 111 5.68 0.32 11.20
CA LYS A 111 6.02 1.56 11.90
C LYS A 111 4.75 2.38 12.17
N THR A 112 3.85 2.46 11.20
CA THR A 112 2.58 3.18 11.38
C THR A 112 1.72 2.52 12.46
N LYS A 113 1.68 1.18 12.53
CA LYS A 113 0.99 0.48 13.62
C LYS A 113 1.53 0.88 14.98
N TYR A 114 2.85 1.00 15.10
CA TYR A 114 3.45 1.48 16.34
C TYR A 114 3.00 2.92 16.64
N LEU A 115 3.04 3.82 15.65
CA LEU A 115 2.65 5.22 15.85
C LEU A 115 1.18 5.34 16.28
N LEU A 116 0.31 4.46 15.81
CA LEU A 116 -1.10 4.44 16.20
C LEU A 116 -1.30 4.08 17.68
N THR A 117 -0.33 3.44 18.32
CA THR A 117 -0.41 3.17 19.78
C THR A 117 -0.19 4.42 20.61
N LEU A 118 0.29 5.50 20.00
CA LEU A 118 0.58 6.75 20.68
C LEU A 118 -0.59 7.74 20.64
N SER A 119 -1.68 7.34 20.06
CA SER A 119 -2.88 8.19 19.90
C SER A 119 -3.80 8.15 21.12
#